data_6c07e9dd36f07efdcab51f7c5bacb52e
#
_entry.id   6c07e9dd36f07efdcab51f7c5bacb52e
#
_cell.length_a   1.000
_cell.length_b   1.000
_cell.length_c   1.000
_cell.angle_alpha   90.00
_cell.angle_beta   90.00
_cell.angle_gamma   90.00
#
_symmetry.space_group_name_H-M   'P 1'
#
loop_
_entity.id
_entity.type
_entity.pdbx_description
1 polymer ?
#
loop_
_entity_poly.entity_id
_entity_poly.type
_entity_poly.pdbx_seq_one_letter_code
_entity_poly.pdbx_strand_id
1 'polypeptide(L)'
;MNALNRTRADAPPDLRALAQTGTVHFVGICGAGMSALAEMILHAGGKVTGCDTVLTATATRLRELGAEIWQGHDPAHVENAAAVVTTAAVGSESPELAAARSLKIPVVKRANALGSIVNNGTVIAIAGTHGKTTTTAMAAEILDAAALSPTAFVGGYVAGWNGGLRLGATDLFVVEADEYDRSFMTLQPTVAVVTTMEADHLDIYGSLEGVREAFDAFLALVPRDGLIALCSDDEGARSLARKHAAPVITYAIDDKKARFRATKIEVRGRGSRFVVTDRGEECGEVNLSVPGLHNIRNALGAMVAAMHVDATFDAVQTGLARFDGVGRRFQELGRVGGITVIDDYAHHPTEITATIAAARGAFEGHRLIAIFQPHLFSRTRDFANEFGRALNAADAAWVTSIYAAREQPIPGVTSELITKTAPKIRNYEGDLAELAQTIRPSLKSGDVCLFMGAGNIDEAARALLAQLKGER
;
A
#
# COMPACT_ATOMS: atom_id res chain seq x y z
N MET A 1 -2.89 -21.18 22.07
CA MET A 1 -2.16 -22.35 21.55
C MET A 1 -0.85 -21.84 20.99
N ASN A 2 0.28 -22.34 21.51
CA ASN A 2 1.63 -21.79 21.33
C ASN A 2 2.08 -21.72 19.86
N ALA A 3 2.38 -20.51 19.39
CA ALA A 3 2.96 -20.26 18.06
C ALA A 3 4.47 -20.65 17.94
N LEU A 4 5.04 -21.26 18.97
CA LEU A 4 6.51 -21.52 19.09
C LEU A 4 6.95 -22.94 18.69
N ASN A 5 6.06 -23.77 18.14
CA ASN A 5 6.43 -25.11 17.67
C ASN A 5 5.97 -25.33 16.21
N ARG A 6 6.41 -24.48 15.27
CA ARG A 6 6.43 -24.92 13.86
C ARG A 6 7.58 -25.90 13.72
N THR A 7 7.25 -27.18 13.59
CA THR A 7 8.21 -28.20 13.19
C THR A 7 8.71 -27.90 11.77
N ARG A 8 9.93 -28.28 11.43
CA ARG A 8 10.50 -28.13 10.08
C ARG A 8 9.61 -28.67 8.94
N ALA A 9 8.63 -29.50 9.28
CA ALA A 9 7.64 -30.08 8.36
C ALA A 9 6.54 -29.08 7.92
N ASP A 10 6.33 -27.97 8.66
CA ASP A 10 5.29 -26.96 8.38
C ASP A 10 5.85 -25.67 7.72
N ALA A 11 7.15 -25.63 7.43
CA ALA A 11 7.75 -24.51 6.71
C ALA A 11 7.28 -24.51 5.24
N PRO A 12 6.89 -23.35 4.69
CA PRO A 12 6.57 -23.28 3.27
C PRO A 12 7.78 -23.71 2.43
N PRO A 13 7.56 -24.35 1.27
CA PRO A 13 8.65 -24.78 0.41
C PRO A 13 9.49 -23.56 -0.03
N ASP A 14 10.79 -23.75 -0.17
CA ASP A 14 11.67 -22.74 -0.73
C ASP A 14 11.38 -22.57 -2.23
N LEU A 15 10.63 -21.50 -2.54
CA LEU A 15 10.21 -21.24 -3.92
C LEU A 15 11.37 -20.87 -4.85
N ARG A 16 12.47 -20.31 -4.35
CA ARG A 16 13.67 -20.05 -5.16
C ARG A 16 14.30 -21.38 -5.59
N ALA A 17 14.47 -22.31 -4.66
CA ALA A 17 15.01 -23.63 -4.96
C ALA A 17 14.10 -24.43 -5.90
N LEU A 18 12.77 -24.40 -5.69
CA LEU A 18 11.81 -25.06 -6.56
C LEU A 18 11.82 -24.47 -7.99
N ALA A 19 11.93 -23.16 -8.11
CA ALA A 19 11.95 -22.48 -9.41
C ALA A 19 13.21 -22.77 -10.24
N GLN A 20 14.30 -23.20 -9.62
CA GLN A 20 15.53 -23.63 -10.32
C GLN A 20 15.39 -25.03 -10.96
N THR A 21 14.58 -25.90 -10.35
CA THR A 21 14.44 -27.30 -10.77
C THR A 21 13.14 -27.60 -11.50
N GLY A 22 12.15 -26.71 -11.38
CA GLY A 22 10.81 -26.86 -11.97
C GLY A 22 10.15 -25.50 -12.21
N THR A 23 8.87 -25.53 -12.56
CA THR A 23 8.09 -24.35 -12.87
C THR A 23 7.21 -23.96 -11.68
N VAL A 24 7.20 -22.67 -11.32
CA VAL A 24 6.26 -22.13 -10.30
C VAL A 24 5.09 -21.49 -11.05
N HIS A 25 3.88 -21.98 -10.78
CA HIS A 25 2.66 -21.46 -11.39
C HIS A 25 1.96 -20.46 -10.48
N PHE A 26 1.53 -19.32 -11.04
CA PHE A 26 0.85 -18.24 -10.31
C PHE A 26 -0.61 -18.11 -10.74
N VAL A 27 -1.57 -18.37 -9.84
CA VAL A 27 -3.00 -18.15 -10.09
C VAL A 27 -3.36 -16.72 -9.67
N GLY A 28 -3.82 -15.90 -10.64
CA GLY A 28 -4.00 -14.46 -10.45
C GLY A 28 -2.69 -13.67 -10.59
N ILE A 29 -1.88 -14.01 -11.59
CA ILE A 29 -0.51 -13.49 -11.78
C ILE A 29 -0.44 -11.99 -12.04
N CYS A 30 -1.50 -11.37 -12.56
CA CYS A 30 -1.56 -9.93 -12.85
C CYS A 30 -1.75 -9.06 -11.59
N GLY A 31 -2.10 -9.65 -10.44
CA GLY A 31 -2.18 -8.92 -9.17
C GLY A 31 -0.83 -8.36 -8.74
N ALA A 32 -0.78 -7.13 -8.21
CA ALA A 32 0.46 -6.40 -7.89
C ALA A 32 1.46 -7.22 -7.06
N GLY A 33 1.02 -7.84 -5.96
CA GLY A 33 1.91 -8.65 -5.14
C GLY A 33 2.29 -10.01 -5.75
N MET A 34 1.47 -10.55 -6.66
CA MET A 34 1.73 -11.81 -7.38
C MET A 34 2.76 -11.58 -8.48
N SER A 35 2.58 -10.53 -9.26
CA SER A 35 3.50 -10.16 -10.35
C SER A 35 4.90 -9.83 -9.84
N ALA A 36 5.01 -9.13 -8.70
CA ALA A 36 6.30 -8.83 -8.10
C ALA A 36 7.08 -10.10 -7.69
N LEU A 37 6.40 -11.10 -7.12
CA LEU A 37 7.00 -12.39 -6.78
C LEU A 37 7.41 -13.18 -8.04
N ALA A 38 6.55 -13.22 -9.05
CA ALA A 38 6.82 -13.87 -10.32
C ALA A 38 8.05 -13.24 -11.02
N GLU A 39 8.10 -11.91 -11.07
CA GLU A 39 9.21 -11.14 -11.64
C GLU A 39 10.53 -11.42 -10.92
N MET A 40 10.51 -11.48 -9.58
CA MET A 40 11.71 -11.80 -8.82
C MET A 40 12.23 -13.21 -9.11
N ILE A 41 11.35 -14.20 -9.25
CA ILE A 41 11.73 -15.57 -9.59
C ILE A 41 12.35 -15.61 -11.02
N LEU A 42 11.76 -14.90 -11.98
CA LEU A 42 12.29 -14.82 -13.35
C LEU A 42 13.69 -14.20 -13.39
N HIS A 43 13.91 -13.09 -12.67
CA HIS A 43 15.22 -12.44 -12.57
C HIS A 43 16.28 -13.33 -11.88
N ALA A 44 15.84 -14.22 -10.98
CA ALA A 44 16.72 -15.23 -10.38
C ALA A 44 16.97 -16.44 -11.32
N GLY A 45 16.51 -16.40 -12.57
CA GLY A 45 16.67 -17.47 -13.56
C GLY A 45 15.69 -18.63 -13.38
N GLY A 46 14.67 -18.49 -12.54
CA GLY A 46 13.63 -19.49 -12.33
C GLY A 46 12.59 -19.51 -13.47
N LYS A 47 11.81 -20.58 -13.53
CA LYS A 47 10.72 -20.75 -14.51
C LYS A 47 9.37 -20.39 -13.87
N VAL A 48 8.63 -19.54 -14.55
CA VAL A 48 7.31 -19.06 -14.12
C VAL A 48 6.27 -19.29 -15.19
N THR A 49 5.14 -19.82 -14.76
CA THR A 49 3.89 -19.80 -15.53
C THR A 49 2.80 -19.14 -14.70
N GLY A 50 1.69 -18.75 -15.31
CA GLY A 50 0.55 -18.22 -14.56
C GLY A 50 -0.70 -18.00 -15.38
N CYS A 51 -1.79 -17.72 -14.71
CA CYS A 51 -3.05 -17.39 -15.32
C CYS A 51 -3.75 -16.22 -14.59
N ASP A 52 -4.62 -15.54 -15.31
CA ASP A 52 -5.49 -14.51 -14.76
C ASP A 52 -6.79 -14.41 -15.56
N THR A 53 -7.86 -13.94 -14.94
CA THR A 53 -9.14 -13.69 -15.64
C THR A 53 -9.03 -12.56 -16.64
N VAL A 54 -8.23 -11.53 -16.32
CA VAL A 54 -7.99 -10.36 -17.16
C VAL A 54 -6.49 -10.13 -17.31
N LEU A 55 -6.00 -10.20 -18.55
CA LEU A 55 -4.60 -9.90 -18.84
C LEU A 55 -4.40 -8.38 -18.95
N THR A 56 -3.51 -7.86 -18.14
CA THR A 56 -3.12 -6.43 -18.11
C THR A 56 -1.74 -6.23 -18.72
N ALA A 57 -1.25 -4.98 -18.78
CA ALA A 57 0.12 -4.65 -19.17
C ALA A 57 1.17 -5.42 -18.35
N THR A 58 0.83 -5.80 -17.11
CA THR A 58 1.67 -6.65 -16.25
C THR A 58 1.95 -8.01 -16.89
N ALA A 59 0.94 -8.65 -17.51
CA ALA A 59 1.13 -9.93 -18.19
C ALA A 59 2.10 -9.80 -19.39
N THR A 60 2.01 -8.70 -20.16
CA THR A 60 2.93 -8.43 -21.28
C THR A 60 4.36 -8.34 -20.77
N ARG A 61 4.60 -7.54 -19.70
CA ARG A 61 5.93 -7.40 -19.10
C ARG A 61 6.51 -8.72 -18.59
N LEU A 62 5.70 -9.52 -17.90
CA LEU A 62 6.17 -10.83 -17.39
C LEU A 62 6.48 -11.82 -18.53
N ARG A 63 5.74 -11.76 -19.64
CA ARG A 63 6.05 -12.54 -20.85
C ARG A 63 7.37 -12.12 -21.49
N GLU A 64 7.66 -10.83 -21.54
CA GLU A 64 8.96 -10.30 -21.99
C GLU A 64 10.13 -10.80 -21.13
N LEU A 65 9.87 -11.05 -19.84
CA LEU A 65 10.84 -11.66 -18.92
C LEU A 65 10.89 -13.20 -19.01
N GLY A 66 10.06 -13.82 -19.85
CA GLY A 66 10.07 -15.26 -20.11
C GLY A 66 8.99 -16.06 -19.39
N ALA A 67 7.99 -15.44 -18.79
CA ALA A 67 6.83 -16.16 -18.24
C ALA A 67 5.88 -16.64 -19.34
N GLU A 68 5.28 -17.82 -19.16
CA GLU A 68 4.15 -18.27 -19.94
C GLU A 68 2.85 -17.98 -19.18
N ILE A 69 1.93 -17.21 -19.80
CA ILE A 69 0.74 -16.71 -19.12
C ILE A 69 -0.51 -16.96 -19.97
N TRP A 70 -1.53 -17.54 -19.36
CA TRP A 70 -2.83 -17.80 -19.99
C TRP A 70 -3.92 -16.87 -19.45
N GLN A 71 -4.92 -16.61 -20.29
CA GLN A 71 -6.15 -15.96 -19.84
C GLN A 71 -7.19 -17.03 -19.48
N GLY A 72 -7.85 -16.83 -18.32
CA GLY A 72 -8.80 -17.78 -17.79
C GLY A 72 -8.16 -18.89 -16.95
N HIS A 73 -8.97 -19.81 -16.50
CA HIS A 73 -8.61 -20.87 -15.56
C HIS A 73 -8.78 -22.25 -16.22
N ASP A 74 -7.74 -23.09 -16.15
CA ASP A 74 -7.75 -24.46 -16.67
C ASP A 74 -6.88 -25.38 -15.79
N PRO A 75 -7.37 -26.57 -15.38
CA PRO A 75 -6.59 -27.51 -14.58
C PRO A 75 -5.28 -27.96 -15.27
N ALA A 76 -5.21 -27.92 -16.61
CA ALA A 76 -4.00 -28.26 -17.35
C ALA A 76 -2.83 -27.32 -17.10
N HIS A 77 -3.08 -26.09 -16.67
CA HIS A 77 -2.03 -25.09 -16.40
C HIS A 77 -1.02 -25.53 -15.34
N VAL A 78 -1.40 -26.45 -14.44
CA VAL A 78 -0.55 -26.87 -13.33
C VAL A 78 0.04 -28.28 -13.46
N GLU A 79 -0.21 -29.01 -14.55
CA GLU A 79 0.23 -30.41 -14.71
C GLU A 79 1.74 -30.62 -14.53
N ASN A 80 2.55 -29.62 -14.91
CA ASN A 80 4.00 -29.67 -14.82
C ASN A 80 4.56 -28.67 -13.77
N ALA A 81 3.72 -28.15 -12.88
CA ALA A 81 4.16 -27.21 -11.88
C ALA A 81 4.87 -27.92 -10.71
N ALA A 82 5.98 -27.37 -10.25
CA ALA A 82 6.66 -27.78 -9.02
C ALA A 82 5.99 -27.19 -7.77
N ALA A 83 5.33 -26.04 -7.92
CA ALA A 83 4.50 -25.40 -6.89
C ALA A 83 3.46 -24.48 -7.55
N VAL A 84 2.36 -24.26 -6.85
CA VAL A 84 1.32 -23.29 -7.23
C VAL A 84 1.25 -22.20 -6.18
N VAL A 85 1.39 -20.93 -6.61
CA VAL A 85 1.20 -19.76 -5.75
C VAL A 85 -0.20 -19.18 -5.98
N THR A 86 -0.93 -18.93 -4.89
CA THR A 86 -2.29 -18.40 -4.94
C THR A 86 -2.46 -17.20 -4.01
N THR A 87 -3.45 -16.37 -4.29
CA THR A 87 -3.87 -15.24 -3.45
C THR A 87 -5.19 -15.54 -2.73
N ALA A 88 -5.49 -14.79 -1.67
CA ALA A 88 -6.76 -14.88 -0.96
C ALA A 88 -8.00 -14.55 -1.82
N ALA A 89 -7.81 -13.85 -2.94
CA ALA A 89 -8.89 -13.54 -3.89
C ALA A 89 -9.34 -14.75 -4.72
N VAL A 90 -8.52 -15.81 -4.81
CA VAL A 90 -8.82 -17.03 -5.56
C VAL A 90 -9.55 -18.01 -4.64
N GLY A 91 -10.79 -18.35 -5.02
CA GLY A 91 -11.59 -19.33 -4.25
C GLY A 91 -10.97 -20.72 -4.24
N SER A 92 -11.27 -21.47 -3.19
CA SER A 92 -10.77 -22.86 -2.99
C SER A 92 -11.16 -23.81 -4.14
N GLU A 93 -12.21 -23.47 -4.88
CA GLU A 93 -12.78 -24.27 -5.99
C GLU A 93 -12.18 -23.94 -7.36
N SER A 94 -11.11 -23.11 -7.40
CA SER A 94 -10.39 -22.85 -8.64
C SER A 94 -9.92 -24.16 -9.28
N PRO A 95 -10.10 -24.32 -10.62
CA PRO A 95 -9.68 -25.52 -11.33
C PRO A 95 -8.22 -25.89 -11.11
N GLU A 96 -7.33 -24.92 -11.11
CA GLU A 96 -5.90 -25.12 -10.89
C GLU A 96 -5.62 -25.60 -9.46
N LEU A 97 -6.31 -25.03 -8.44
CA LEU A 97 -6.10 -25.45 -7.04
C LEU A 97 -6.64 -26.87 -6.80
N ALA A 98 -7.75 -27.23 -7.44
CA ALA A 98 -8.30 -28.58 -7.37
C ALA A 98 -7.35 -29.59 -8.04
N ALA A 99 -6.83 -29.28 -9.25
CA ALA A 99 -5.86 -30.09 -9.96
C ALA A 99 -4.54 -30.24 -9.16
N ALA A 100 -3.99 -29.16 -8.64
CA ALA A 100 -2.76 -29.18 -7.83
C ALA A 100 -2.90 -30.11 -6.62
N ARG A 101 -4.04 -30.06 -5.90
CA ARG A 101 -4.31 -30.98 -4.77
C ARG A 101 -4.35 -32.43 -5.24
N SER A 102 -5.03 -32.73 -6.37
CA SER A 102 -5.12 -34.07 -6.94
C SER A 102 -3.75 -34.62 -7.33
N LEU A 103 -2.92 -33.79 -7.91
CA LEU A 103 -1.55 -34.11 -8.33
C LEU A 103 -0.53 -34.04 -7.17
N LYS A 104 -0.96 -33.67 -5.96
CA LYS A 104 -0.10 -33.48 -4.77
C LYS A 104 0.99 -32.41 -4.98
N ILE A 105 0.71 -31.41 -5.82
CA ILE A 105 1.59 -30.26 -6.04
C ILE A 105 1.40 -29.29 -4.85
N PRO A 106 2.47 -28.79 -4.21
CA PRO A 106 2.38 -27.83 -3.14
C PRO A 106 1.63 -26.56 -3.57
N VAL A 107 0.60 -26.16 -2.79
CA VAL A 107 -0.12 -24.91 -2.96
C VAL A 107 0.32 -23.95 -1.86
N VAL A 108 0.87 -22.80 -2.25
CA VAL A 108 1.49 -21.80 -1.36
C VAL A 108 0.71 -20.50 -1.44
N LYS A 109 0.25 -19.96 -0.32
CA LYS A 109 -0.34 -18.61 -0.30
C LYS A 109 0.74 -17.57 -0.61
N ARG A 110 0.35 -16.48 -1.29
CA ARG A 110 1.23 -15.33 -1.63
C ARG A 110 2.09 -14.86 -0.44
N ALA A 111 1.51 -14.74 0.74
CA ALA A 111 2.22 -14.31 1.93
C ALA A 111 3.34 -15.28 2.33
N ASN A 112 3.06 -16.58 2.28
CA ASN A 112 4.06 -17.62 2.57
C ASN A 112 5.15 -17.66 1.48
N ALA A 113 4.77 -17.41 0.22
CA ALA A 113 5.68 -17.27 -0.90
C ALA A 113 6.67 -16.12 -0.68
N LEU A 114 6.16 -14.94 -0.31
CA LEU A 114 6.99 -13.78 0.05
C LEU A 114 7.93 -14.13 1.21
N GLY A 115 7.39 -14.67 2.32
CA GLY A 115 8.19 -15.06 3.48
C GLY A 115 9.30 -16.06 3.13
N SER A 116 9.02 -17.08 2.29
CA SER A 116 10.05 -18.05 1.87
C SER A 116 11.21 -17.42 1.10
N ILE A 117 10.95 -16.28 0.45
CA ILE A 117 11.94 -15.57 -0.33
C ILE A 117 12.77 -14.61 0.54
N VAL A 118 12.13 -13.82 1.41
CA VAL A 118 12.79 -12.69 2.08
C VAL A 118 13.38 -13.05 3.45
N ASN A 119 12.85 -14.08 4.13
CA ASN A 119 13.24 -14.41 5.51
C ASN A 119 14.67 -14.96 5.65
N ASN A 120 15.36 -15.21 4.53
CA ASN A 120 16.77 -15.63 4.54
C ASN A 120 17.75 -14.43 4.62
N GLY A 121 17.24 -13.20 4.58
CA GLY A 121 18.04 -11.97 4.63
C GLY A 121 17.60 -11.02 5.74
N THR A 122 18.10 -9.79 5.68
CA THR A 122 17.69 -8.69 6.57
C THR A 122 16.37 -8.13 6.08
N VAL A 123 15.31 -8.20 6.89
CA VAL A 123 13.96 -7.79 6.51
C VAL A 123 13.55 -6.54 7.27
N ILE A 124 13.30 -5.45 6.54
CA ILE A 124 12.59 -4.27 7.02
C ILE A 124 11.11 -4.44 6.63
N ALA A 125 10.26 -4.67 7.62
CA ALA A 125 8.83 -4.89 7.42
C ALA A 125 8.04 -3.65 7.85
N ILE A 126 7.32 -3.04 6.90
CA ILE A 126 6.51 -1.84 7.13
C ILE A 126 5.05 -2.23 7.26
N ALA A 127 4.55 -2.19 8.49
CA ALA A 127 3.17 -2.48 8.85
C ALA A 127 2.40 -1.21 9.21
N GLY A 128 1.09 -1.35 9.32
CA GLY A 128 0.16 -0.29 9.74
C GLY A 128 -1.07 -0.24 8.87
N THR A 129 -2.17 0.28 9.38
CA THR A 129 -3.42 0.40 8.63
C THR A 129 -3.22 1.29 7.38
N HIS A 130 -2.50 2.40 7.52
CA HIS A 130 -2.23 3.36 6.44
C HIS A 130 -0.73 3.65 6.28
N GLY A 131 -0.31 4.12 5.09
CA GLY A 131 1.05 4.57 4.84
C GLY A 131 2.09 3.49 4.51
N LYS A 132 1.75 2.20 4.59
CA LYS A 132 2.66 1.07 4.32
C LYS A 132 3.43 1.23 3.01
N THR A 133 2.72 1.32 1.90
CA THR A 133 3.30 1.38 0.54
C THR A 133 4.26 2.55 0.38
N THR A 134 3.85 3.74 0.82
CA THR A 134 4.66 4.96 0.72
C THR A 134 5.92 4.87 1.59
N THR A 135 5.79 4.38 2.83
CA THR A 135 6.93 4.22 3.75
C THR A 135 7.92 3.17 3.23
N THR A 136 7.42 2.05 2.67
CA THR A 136 8.25 1.01 2.04
C THR A 136 9.05 1.58 0.87
N ALA A 137 8.40 2.35 -0.01
CA ALA A 137 9.07 2.97 -1.15
C ALA A 137 10.10 4.01 -0.70
N MET A 138 9.77 4.88 0.27
CA MET A 138 10.72 5.84 0.85
C MET A 138 11.94 5.16 1.48
N ALA A 139 11.74 4.08 2.25
CA ALA A 139 12.83 3.32 2.84
C ALA A 139 13.76 2.72 1.78
N ALA A 140 13.19 2.18 0.69
CA ALA A 140 13.96 1.65 -0.42
C ALA A 140 14.80 2.74 -1.12
N GLU A 141 14.24 3.94 -1.34
CA GLU A 141 14.98 5.08 -1.93
C GLU A 141 16.12 5.57 -1.03
N ILE A 142 15.91 5.61 0.29
CA ILE A 142 16.96 5.94 1.26
C ILE A 142 18.09 4.91 1.21
N LEU A 143 17.75 3.63 1.22
CA LEU A 143 18.75 2.54 1.20
C LEU A 143 19.50 2.47 -0.13
N ASP A 144 18.84 2.80 -1.23
CA ASP A 144 19.50 2.94 -2.52
C ASP A 144 20.50 4.12 -2.54
N ALA A 145 20.10 5.27 -1.99
CA ALA A 145 20.96 6.43 -1.84
C ALA A 145 22.18 6.13 -0.93
N ALA A 146 22.03 5.19 0.03
CA ALA A 146 23.10 4.67 0.86
C ALA A 146 23.98 3.63 0.14
N ALA A 147 23.73 3.32 -1.14
CA ALA A 147 24.37 2.25 -1.92
C ALA A 147 24.21 0.83 -1.31
N LEU A 148 23.17 0.60 -0.50
CA LEU A 148 22.87 -0.69 0.12
C LEU A 148 22.09 -1.63 -0.79
N SER A 149 21.61 -1.13 -1.95
CA SER A 149 20.97 -1.91 -3.02
C SER A 149 19.87 -2.89 -2.55
N PRO A 150 18.80 -2.42 -1.88
CA PRO A 150 17.77 -3.29 -1.34
C PRO A 150 16.86 -3.85 -2.44
N THR A 151 16.31 -5.05 -2.19
CA THR A 151 15.11 -5.53 -2.91
C THR A 151 13.87 -5.06 -2.15
N ALA A 152 12.93 -4.38 -2.83
CA ALA A 152 11.72 -3.87 -2.20
C ALA A 152 10.44 -4.39 -2.88
N PHE A 153 9.45 -4.75 -2.06
CA PHE A 153 8.12 -5.19 -2.48
C PHE A 153 7.05 -4.25 -1.94
N VAL A 154 6.27 -3.64 -2.84
CA VAL A 154 5.13 -2.79 -2.50
C VAL A 154 3.85 -3.27 -3.19
N GLY A 155 2.71 -3.02 -2.55
CA GLY A 155 1.39 -3.32 -3.11
C GLY A 155 0.89 -2.33 -4.16
N GLY A 156 1.68 -1.31 -4.50
CA GLY A 156 1.35 -0.25 -5.44
C GLY A 156 2.32 -0.17 -6.63
N TYR A 157 2.12 0.81 -7.49
CA TYR A 157 2.98 1.10 -8.63
C TYR A 157 3.94 2.26 -8.30
N VAL A 158 5.24 2.02 -8.35
CA VAL A 158 6.28 3.04 -8.24
C VAL A 158 6.85 3.30 -9.62
N ALA A 159 6.74 4.54 -10.10
CA ALA A 159 7.12 4.88 -11.48
C ALA A 159 8.59 4.56 -11.78
N GLY A 160 9.49 4.91 -10.88
CA GLY A 160 10.92 4.63 -11.02
C GLY A 160 11.28 3.13 -11.04
N TRP A 161 10.39 2.27 -10.58
CA TRP A 161 10.58 0.79 -10.60
C TRP A 161 9.80 0.12 -11.72
N ASN A 162 8.95 0.86 -12.41
CA ASN A 162 8.00 0.35 -13.41
C ASN A 162 7.11 -0.79 -12.87
N GLY A 163 6.73 -0.71 -11.59
CA GLY A 163 5.93 -1.74 -10.93
C GLY A 163 5.98 -1.67 -9.42
N GLY A 164 5.66 -2.80 -8.77
CA GLY A 164 5.70 -2.95 -7.31
C GLY A 164 6.96 -3.63 -6.79
N LEU A 165 7.93 -3.92 -7.67
CA LEU A 165 9.20 -4.57 -7.33
C LEU A 165 10.38 -3.66 -7.69
N ARG A 166 11.26 -3.45 -6.74
CA ARG A 166 12.62 -2.98 -6.94
C ARG A 166 13.57 -4.13 -6.69
N LEU A 167 14.37 -4.50 -7.66
CA LEU A 167 15.40 -5.52 -7.48
C LEU A 167 16.69 -4.89 -6.99
N GLY A 168 17.23 -5.46 -5.93
CA GLY A 168 18.52 -5.13 -5.37
C GLY A 168 19.54 -6.24 -5.57
N ALA A 169 20.81 -5.94 -5.24
CA ALA A 169 21.94 -6.86 -5.37
C ALA A 169 22.32 -7.53 -4.03
N THR A 170 21.61 -7.23 -2.94
CA THR A 170 21.90 -7.73 -1.60
C THR A 170 20.72 -8.49 -1.00
N ASP A 171 20.98 -9.22 0.10
CA ASP A 171 19.93 -9.89 0.89
C ASP A 171 19.26 -8.93 1.89
N LEU A 172 19.14 -7.65 1.53
CA LEU A 172 18.38 -6.63 2.24
C LEU A 172 17.03 -6.43 1.59
N PHE A 173 15.97 -6.67 2.33
CA PHE A 173 14.58 -6.62 1.85
C PHE A 173 13.79 -5.54 2.57
N VAL A 174 13.04 -4.74 1.81
CA VAL A 174 12.04 -3.81 2.35
C VAL A 174 10.68 -4.26 1.86
N VAL A 175 9.81 -4.66 2.78
CA VAL A 175 8.53 -5.28 2.43
C VAL A 175 7.35 -4.58 3.08
N GLU A 176 6.29 -4.43 2.31
CA GLU A 176 5.00 -4.04 2.84
C GLU A 176 4.41 -5.22 3.61
N ALA A 177 4.27 -5.07 4.93
CA ALA A 177 3.78 -6.09 5.84
C ALA A 177 2.27 -5.91 6.03
N ASP A 178 1.50 -6.63 5.20
CA ASP A 178 0.05 -6.52 5.14
C ASP A 178 -0.60 -7.28 6.30
N GLU A 179 -1.41 -6.60 7.11
CA GLU A 179 -2.17 -7.17 8.21
C GLU A 179 -3.36 -8.01 7.72
N TYR A 180 -3.87 -7.77 6.51
CA TYR A 180 -4.99 -8.54 5.95
C TYR A 180 -4.68 -10.04 5.91
N ASP A 181 -5.64 -10.86 6.33
CA ASP A 181 -5.49 -12.33 6.46
C ASP A 181 -4.26 -12.74 7.30
N ARG A 182 -3.80 -11.86 8.22
CA ARG A 182 -2.59 -12.05 9.05
C ARG A 182 -1.34 -12.34 8.22
N SER A 183 -1.27 -11.83 6.99
CA SER A 183 -0.18 -12.09 6.05
C SER A 183 1.19 -11.70 6.60
N PHE A 184 1.29 -10.61 7.38
CA PHE A 184 2.54 -10.14 8.01
C PHE A 184 3.15 -11.17 8.99
N MET A 185 2.35 -12.12 9.52
CA MET A 185 2.85 -13.18 10.41
C MET A 185 3.75 -14.22 9.72
N THR A 186 3.85 -14.17 8.39
CA THR A 186 4.75 -15.03 7.62
C THR A 186 6.17 -14.47 7.51
N LEU A 187 6.38 -13.21 7.90
CA LEU A 187 7.66 -12.52 7.86
C LEU A 187 8.47 -12.77 9.14
N GLN A 188 9.79 -12.65 9.02
CA GLN A 188 10.74 -12.63 10.13
C GLN A 188 11.49 -11.29 10.11
N PRO A 189 10.87 -10.20 10.59
CA PRO A 189 11.45 -8.87 10.48
C PRO A 189 12.66 -8.69 11.38
N THR A 190 13.76 -8.16 10.83
CA THR A 190 14.86 -7.57 11.60
C THR A 190 14.44 -6.19 12.11
N VAL A 191 13.73 -5.43 11.27
CA VAL A 191 13.15 -4.14 11.63
C VAL A 191 11.66 -4.16 11.32
N ALA A 192 10.82 -3.79 12.29
CA ALA A 192 9.39 -3.58 12.10
C ALA A 192 9.04 -2.10 12.31
N VAL A 193 8.35 -1.51 11.34
CA VAL A 193 7.77 -0.16 11.46
C VAL A 193 6.26 -0.29 11.55
N VAL A 194 5.63 0.42 12.49
CA VAL A 194 4.17 0.58 12.52
C VAL A 194 3.83 2.06 12.31
N THR A 195 3.19 2.35 11.19
CA THR A 195 2.81 3.71 10.81
C THR A 195 1.56 4.18 11.54
N THR A 196 0.49 3.38 11.49
CA THR A 196 -0.80 3.63 12.16
C THR A 196 -1.42 2.30 12.56
N MET A 197 -2.33 2.31 13.54
CA MET A 197 -3.15 1.14 13.88
C MET A 197 -4.57 1.59 14.20
N GLU A 198 -5.49 1.32 13.30
CA GLU A 198 -6.90 1.68 13.41
C GLU A 198 -7.79 0.43 13.25
N ALA A 199 -9.09 0.61 13.51
CA ALA A 199 -10.09 -0.43 13.31
C ALA A 199 -10.34 -0.63 11.82
N ASP A 200 -9.59 -1.53 11.19
CA ASP A 200 -9.85 -2.01 9.82
C ASP A 200 -9.85 -3.55 9.80
N HIS A 201 -10.38 -4.14 8.74
CA HIS A 201 -10.47 -5.61 8.59
C HIS A 201 -11.16 -6.29 9.77
N LEU A 202 -12.23 -5.68 10.30
CA LEU A 202 -12.98 -6.21 11.44
C LEU A 202 -13.68 -7.55 11.13
N ASP A 203 -13.89 -7.87 9.86
CA ASP A 203 -14.31 -9.20 9.38
C ASP A 203 -13.31 -10.30 9.75
N ILE A 204 -12.01 -9.97 9.90
CA ILE A 204 -10.93 -10.89 10.27
C ILE A 204 -10.62 -10.84 11.76
N TYR A 205 -10.58 -9.63 12.31
CA TYR A 205 -10.10 -9.38 13.67
C TYR A 205 -11.21 -9.25 14.72
N GLY A 206 -12.46 -9.03 14.28
CA GLY A 206 -13.64 -8.87 15.14
C GLY A 206 -13.71 -7.54 15.90
N SER A 207 -12.58 -6.98 16.33
CA SER A 207 -12.51 -5.74 17.11
C SER A 207 -11.16 -5.04 16.98
N LEU A 208 -11.08 -3.77 17.39
CA LEU A 208 -9.81 -3.03 17.49
C LEU A 208 -8.80 -3.74 18.42
N GLU A 209 -9.28 -4.38 19.49
CA GLU A 209 -8.44 -5.17 20.39
C GLU A 209 -7.83 -6.37 19.65
N GLY A 210 -8.62 -7.08 18.82
CA GLY A 210 -8.11 -8.17 17.99
C GLY A 210 -7.06 -7.70 16.96
N VAL A 211 -7.22 -6.50 16.38
CA VAL A 211 -6.19 -5.86 15.55
C VAL A 211 -4.94 -5.62 16.38
N ARG A 212 -5.05 -5.04 17.57
CA ARG A 212 -3.93 -4.74 18.45
C ARG A 212 -3.15 -6.00 18.85
N GLU A 213 -3.86 -7.08 19.22
CA GLU A 213 -3.24 -8.37 19.54
C GLU A 213 -2.45 -8.94 18.36
N ALA A 214 -2.94 -8.78 17.13
CA ALA A 214 -2.24 -9.24 15.95
C ALA A 214 -0.97 -8.43 15.67
N PHE A 215 -1.01 -7.10 15.84
CA PHE A 215 0.18 -6.26 15.75
C PHE A 215 1.18 -6.57 16.86
N ASP A 216 0.75 -6.75 18.12
CA ASP A 216 1.62 -7.18 19.23
C ASP A 216 2.32 -8.53 18.90
N ALA A 217 1.57 -9.49 18.33
CA ALA A 217 2.13 -10.78 17.92
C ALA A 217 3.14 -10.64 16.77
N PHE A 218 2.88 -9.75 15.80
CA PHE A 218 3.82 -9.44 14.72
C PHE A 218 5.11 -8.81 15.27
N LEU A 219 5.01 -7.82 16.17
CA LEU A 219 6.18 -7.17 16.77
C LEU A 219 6.99 -8.12 17.66
N ALA A 220 6.36 -9.14 18.21
CA ALA A 220 7.07 -10.19 18.97
C ALA A 220 7.98 -11.08 18.10
N LEU A 221 7.86 -11.03 16.75
CA LEU A 221 8.74 -11.73 15.82
C LEU A 221 10.09 -11.01 15.65
N VAL A 222 10.20 -9.73 16.03
CA VAL A 222 11.44 -8.97 15.92
C VAL A 222 12.46 -9.48 16.94
N PRO A 223 13.68 -9.88 16.54
CA PRO A 223 14.70 -10.40 17.45
C PRO A 223 15.24 -9.30 18.37
N ARG A 224 15.97 -9.70 19.42
CA ARG A 224 16.50 -8.78 20.45
C ARG A 224 17.45 -7.72 19.92
N ASP A 225 18.19 -8.04 18.89
CA ASP A 225 19.13 -7.19 18.16
C ASP A 225 18.50 -6.41 17.00
N GLY A 226 17.20 -6.62 16.77
CA GLY A 226 16.41 -5.88 15.81
C GLY A 226 15.88 -4.56 16.34
N LEU A 227 14.89 -3.97 15.62
CA LEU A 227 14.28 -2.69 15.98
C LEU A 227 12.78 -2.69 15.72
N ILE A 228 12.04 -2.07 16.64
CA ILE A 228 10.65 -1.70 16.47
C ILE A 228 10.55 -0.17 16.40
N ALA A 229 10.00 0.37 15.32
CA ALA A 229 9.77 1.80 15.13
C ALA A 229 8.26 2.09 15.10
N LEU A 230 7.77 2.95 15.98
CA LEU A 230 6.34 3.26 16.15
C LEU A 230 6.06 4.74 15.93
N CYS A 231 5.05 5.06 15.13
CA CYS A 231 4.53 6.43 15.03
C CYS A 231 3.74 6.77 16.28
N SER A 232 4.27 7.61 17.16
CA SER A 232 3.60 7.96 18.41
C SER A 232 2.57 9.09 18.29
N ASP A 233 2.44 9.73 17.13
CA ASP A 233 1.30 10.61 16.83
C ASP A 233 0.00 9.81 16.63
N ASP A 234 0.10 8.55 16.24
CA ASP A 234 -1.03 7.63 16.14
C ASP A 234 -1.26 6.92 17.48
N GLU A 235 -2.46 7.02 18.02
CA GLU A 235 -2.79 6.46 19.33
C GLU A 235 -2.70 4.94 19.34
N GLY A 236 -3.15 4.29 18.25
CA GLY A 236 -3.08 2.86 18.09
C GLY A 236 -1.64 2.36 18.04
N ALA A 237 -0.81 2.92 17.16
CA ALA A 237 0.61 2.56 17.06
C ALA A 237 1.35 2.85 18.39
N ARG A 238 1.06 3.99 19.03
CA ARG A 238 1.62 4.34 20.36
C ARG A 238 1.24 3.32 21.43
N SER A 239 0.04 2.75 21.38
CA SER A 239 -0.41 1.75 22.36
C SER A 239 0.40 0.45 22.31
N LEU A 240 1.10 0.20 21.20
CA LEU A 240 2.02 -0.94 21.01
C LEU A 240 3.39 -0.71 21.66
N ALA A 241 3.69 0.48 22.20
CA ALA A 241 4.97 0.81 22.86
C ALA A 241 5.09 0.12 24.23
N ARG A 242 4.94 -1.20 24.24
CA ARG A 242 5.09 -2.08 25.40
C ARG A 242 6.51 -2.63 25.48
N LYS A 243 6.77 -3.46 26.48
CA LYS A 243 8.03 -4.16 26.60
C LYS A 243 8.06 -5.31 25.58
N HIS A 244 8.82 -5.13 24.51
CA HIS A 244 9.17 -6.15 23.52
C HIS A 244 10.58 -6.69 23.79
N ALA A 245 10.96 -7.76 23.08
CA ALA A 245 12.32 -8.29 23.13
C ALA A 245 13.31 -7.31 22.46
N ALA A 246 12.92 -6.74 21.32
CA ALA A 246 13.65 -5.72 20.57
C ALA A 246 13.50 -4.32 21.20
N PRO A 247 14.48 -3.42 20.99
CA PRO A 247 14.34 -2.00 21.30
C PRO A 247 13.17 -1.36 20.57
N VAL A 248 12.44 -0.47 21.27
CA VAL A 248 11.37 0.33 20.69
C VAL A 248 11.82 1.76 20.55
N ILE A 249 11.70 2.32 19.35
CA ILE A 249 11.94 3.73 19.03
C ILE A 249 10.63 4.36 18.56
N THR A 250 10.31 5.55 19.07
CA THR A 250 9.16 6.32 18.61
C THR A 250 9.57 7.47 17.71
N TYR A 251 8.73 7.78 16.73
CA TYR A 251 8.87 8.95 15.86
C TYR A 251 7.54 9.69 15.73
N ALA A 252 7.59 11.02 15.56
CA ALA A 252 6.40 11.87 15.55
C ALA A 252 6.65 13.25 14.94
N ILE A 253 5.57 13.97 14.68
CA ILE A 253 5.53 15.42 14.49
C ILE A 253 5.09 16.09 15.81
N ASP A 254 3.98 15.64 16.37
CA ASP A 254 3.26 16.30 17.46
C ASP A 254 3.67 15.78 18.84
N ASP A 255 3.91 14.48 19.00
CA ASP A 255 4.35 13.90 20.29
C ASP A 255 5.77 14.35 20.66
N LYS A 256 5.84 15.27 21.63
CA LYS A 256 7.11 15.84 22.13
C LYS A 256 8.00 14.82 22.84
N LYS A 257 7.48 13.64 23.19
CA LYS A 257 8.23 12.57 23.86
C LYS A 257 8.90 11.59 22.88
N ALA A 258 8.53 11.67 21.60
CA ALA A 258 9.12 10.83 20.57
C ALA A 258 10.63 11.08 20.46
N ARG A 259 11.39 10.02 20.24
CA ARG A 259 12.84 10.12 20.04
C ARG A 259 13.16 10.91 18.77
N PHE A 260 12.63 10.51 17.63
CA PHE A 260 12.80 11.22 16.36
C PHE A 260 11.59 12.10 16.08
N ARG A 261 11.84 13.35 15.72
CA ARG A 261 10.75 14.29 15.41
C ARG A 261 11.05 15.13 14.17
N ALA A 262 10.00 15.41 13.41
CA ALA A 262 10.02 16.49 12.43
C ALA A 262 9.57 17.80 13.10
N THR A 263 10.39 18.82 12.94
CA THR A 263 10.17 20.17 13.48
C THR A 263 10.39 21.21 12.37
N LYS A 264 10.03 22.47 12.61
CA LYS A 264 10.23 23.55 11.63
C LYS A 264 9.68 23.20 10.24
N ILE A 265 8.45 22.62 10.23
CA ILE A 265 7.83 22.13 9.00
C ILE A 265 7.36 23.32 8.16
N GLU A 266 7.78 23.37 6.90
CA GLU A 266 7.34 24.31 5.88
C GLU A 266 6.74 23.54 4.70
N VAL A 267 5.50 23.84 4.34
CA VAL A 267 4.88 23.33 3.11
C VAL A 267 5.32 24.20 1.95
N ARG A 268 5.85 23.62 0.87
CA ARG A 268 6.35 24.31 -0.32
C ARG A 268 5.72 23.72 -1.58
N GLY A 269 4.60 24.30 -2.00
CA GLY A 269 3.85 23.76 -3.12
C GLY A 269 3.43 22.31 -2.82
N ARG A 270 3.87 21.35 -3.66
CA ARG A 270 3.57 19.92 -3.47
C ARG A 270 4.59 19.18 -2.62
N GLY A 271 5.57 19.85 -2.06
CA GLY A 271 6.57 19.25 -1.19
C GLY A 271 6.56 19.83 0.21
N SER A 272 7.43 19.33 1.05
CA SER A 272 7.64 19.78 2.42
C SER A 272 9.13 19.85 2.74
N ARG A 273 9.48 20.81 3.58
CA ARG A 273 10.81 20.94 4.17
C ARG A 273 10.66 20.91 5.68
N PHE A 274 11.50 20.16 6.36
CA PHE A 274 11.45 20.03 7.81
C PHE A 274 12.82 19.70 8.38
N VAL A 275 13.00 19.97 9.67
CA VAL A 275 14.21 19.60 10.42
C VAL A 275 13.93 18.34 11.22
N VAL A 276 14.80 17.36 11.11
CA VAL A 276 14.75 16.15 11.94
C VAL A 276 15.54 16.38 13.23
N THR A 277 14.99 15.95 14.36
CA THR A 277 15.69 15.94 15.65
C THR A 277 15.74 14.52 16.23
N ASP A 278 16.85 14.12 16.86
CA ASP A 278 17.00 12.94 17.72
C ASP A 278 17.12 13.42 19.17
N ARG A 279 16.17 13.03 20.04
CA ARG A 279 16.11 13.44 21.46
C ARG A 279 16.23 14.96 21.67
N GLY A 280 15.76 15.74 20.70
CA GLY A 280 15.77 17.20 20.73
C GLY A 280 17.00 17.85 20.08
N GLU A 281 18.03 17.10 19.74
CA GLU A 281 19.19 17.59 18.98
C GLU A 281 18.92 17.56 17.48
N GLU A 282 19.27 18.62 16.75
CA GLU A 282 19.04 18.74 15.31
C GLU A 282 20.01 17.81 14.54
N CYS A 283 19.45 16.86 13.77
CA CYS A 283 20.22 16.00 12.87
C CYS A 283 20.48 16.68 11.52
N GLY A 284 19.52 17.48 11.04
CA GLY A 284 19.59 18.19 9.77
C GLY A 284 18.23 18.41 9.12
N GLU A 285 18.24 19.03 7.95
CA GLU A 285 17.07 19.39 7.18
C GLU A 285 16.77 18.35 6.10
N VAL A 286 15.51 18.00 5.94
CA VAL A 286 15.00 17.08 4.91
C VAL A 286 14.05 17.81 3.98
N ASN A 287 14.20 17.59 2.67
CA ASN A 287 13.25 17.98 1.65
C ASN A 287 12.51 16.76 1.14
N LEU A 288 11.18 16.84 1.08
CA LEU A 288 10.30 15.79 0.62
C LEU A 288 9.44 16.30 -0.52
N SER A 289 9.44 15.62 -1.67
CA SER A 289 8.76 16.07 -2.88
C SER A 289 7.25 15.79 -2.90
N VAL A 290 6.73 15.03 -1.94
CA VAL A 290 5.30 14.69 -1.82
C VAL A 290 4.63 15.46 -0.68
N PRO A 291 3.34 15.86 -0.83
CA PRO A 291 2.66 16.71 0.13
C PRO A 291 2.10 15.94 1.32
N GLY A 292 1.79 16.67 2.39
CA GLY A 292 1.01 16.21 3.53
C GLY A 292 1.84 15.76 4.73
N LEU A 293 1.34 16.09 5.93
CA LEU A 293 1.99 15.72 7.20
C LEU A 293 2.08 14.21 7.40
N HIS A 294 1.13 13.44 6.85
CA HIS A 294 1.20 11.98 6.87
C HIS A 294 2.43 11.46 6.13
N ASN A 295 2.85 12.09 5.03
CA ASN A 295 4.07 11.72 4.31
C ASN A 295 5.35 12.11 5.07
N ILE A 296 5.32 13.16 5.87
CA ILE A 296 6.44 13.47 6.79
C ILE A 296 6.56 12.38 7.86
N ARG A 297 5.43 11.88 8.42
CA ARG A 297 5.46 10.73 9.36
C ARG A 297 5.97 9.46 8.66
N ASN A 298 5.52 9.18 7.44
CA ASN A 298 6.02 8.07 6.64
C ASN A 298 7.53 8.16 6.42
N ALA A 299 8.04 9.36 6.09
CA ALA A 299 9.47 9.62 5.90
C ALA A 299 10.28 9.40 7.18
N LEU A 300 9.77 9.82 8.34
CA LEU A 300 10.42 9.53 9.64
C LEU A 300 10.50 8.02 9.91
N GLY A 301 9.42 7.28 9.67
CA GLY A 301 9.40 5.81 9.84
C GLY A 301 10.40 5.12 8.90
N ALA A 302 10.44 5.52 7.63
CA ALA A 302 11.40 5.04 6.64
C ALA A 302 12.85 5.34 7.04
N MET A 303 13.12 6.57 7.50
CA MET A 303 14.42 7.01 8.00
C MET A 303 14.88 6.14 9.17
N VAL A 304 14.04 5.98 10.21
CA VAL A 304 14.41 5.20 11.41
C VAL A 304 14.76 3.76 11.04
N ALA A 305 13.98 3.16 10.13
CA ALA A 305 14.27 1.80 9.66
C ALA A 305 15.58 1.70 8.87
N ALA A 306 15.79 2.62 7.93
CA ALA A 306 16.99 2.63 7.08
C ALA A 306 18.26 2.90 7.88
N MET A 307 18.23 3.84 8.84
CA MET A 307 19.37 4.14 9.69
C MET A 307 19.76 2.97 10.61
N HIS A 308 18.82 2.10 10.98
CA HIS A 308 19.13 0.90 11.76
C HIS A 308 19.96 -0.12 10.97
N VAL A 309 19.88 -0.10 9.65
CA VAL A 309 20.67 -0.95 8.75
C VAL A 309 21.76 -0.15 8.02
N ASP A 310 22.39 0.76 8.75
CA ASP A 310 23.58 1.53 8.39
C ASP A 310 23.41 2.61 7.29
N ALA A 311 22.18 3.03 6.95
CA ALA A 311 22.02 4.23 6.12
C ALA A 311 22.43 5.48 6.89
N THR A 312 23.22 6.35 6.26
CA THR A 312 23.62 7.65 6.82
C THR A 312 22.48 8.67 6.71
N PHE A 313 22.55 9.74 7.51
CA PHE A 313 21.59 10.84 7.41
C PHE A 313 21.65 11.55 6.04
N ASP A 314 22.82 11.66 5.43
CA ASP A 314 23.00 12.20 4.08
C ASP A 314 22.27 11.34 3.03
N ALA A 315 22.26 10.01 3.20
CA ALA A 315 21.49 9.11 2.36
C ALA A 315 19.98 9.30 2.57
N VAL A 316 19.54 9.57 3.81
CA VAL A 316 18.13 9.92 4.12
C VAL A 316 17.72 11.18 3.35
N GLN A 317 18.53 12.25 3.45
CA GLN A 317 18.26 13.50 2.73
C GLN A 317 18.18 13.29 1.22
N THR A 318 19.14 12.54 0.66
CA THR A 318 19.22 12.25 -0.78
C THR A 318 18.06 11.39 -1.26
N GLY A 319 17.75 10.30 -0.56
CA GLY A 319 16.69 9.36 -0.94
C GLY A 319 15.31 9.99 -0.88
N LEU A 320 15.01 10.75 0.20
CA LEU A 320 13.73 11.42 0.35
C LEU A 320 13.54 12.58 -0.65
N ALA A 321 14.60 13.30 -1.00
CA ALA A 321 14.53 14.35 -2.02
C ALA A 321 14.28 13.81 -3.43
N ARG A 322 14.70 12.56 -3.72
CA ARG A 322 14.48 11.87 -5.01
C ARG A 322 13.13 11.17 -5.09
N PHE A 323 12.46 10.96 -3.97
CA PHE A 323 11.20 10.22 -3.92
C PHE A 323 10.07 10.99 -4.59
N ASP A 324 9.60 10.51 -5.74
CA ASP A 324 8.56 11.15 -6.57
C ASP A 324 7.13 10.66 -6.27
N GLY A 325 6.97 9.82 -5.24
CA GLY A 325 5.66 9.28 -4.84
C GLY A 325 5.38 7.86 -5.36
N VAL A 326 4.18 7.41 -5.06
CA VAL A 326 3.64 6.12 -5.49
C VAL A 326 2.37 6.38 -6.30
N GLY A 327 2.16 5.61 -7.34
CA GLY A 327 0.95 5.69 -8.15
C GLY A 327 -0.32 5.56 -7.30
N ARG A 328 -1.32 6.35 -7.63
CA ARG A 328 -2.55 6.47 -6.86
C ARG A 328 -2.35 6.89 -5.39
N ARG A 329 -1.26 7.62 -5.05
CA ARG A 329 -1.04 8.23 -3.73
C ARG A 329 -0.75 9.71 -3.94
N PHE A 330 -1.81 10.52 -3.91
CA PHE A 330 -1.77 11.95 -4.27
C PHE A 330 -1.11 12.18 -5.64
N GLN A 331 -1.40 11.31 -6.60
CA GLN A 331 -0.79 11.35 -7.93
C GLN A 331 -1.45 12.42 -8.79
N GLU A 332 -0.71 13.46 -9.19
CA GLU A 332 -1.19 14.38 -10.22
C GLU A 332 -1.14 13.69 -11.59
N LEU A 333 -2.32 13.45 -12.17
CA LEU A 333 -2.46 12.89 -13.51
C LEU A 333 -2.19 13.93 -14.60
N GLY A 334 -2.47 15.20 -14.30
CA GLY A 334 -2.21 16.29 -15.20
C GLY A 334 -2.96 17.59 -14.85
N ARG A 335 -2.61 18.63 -15.61
CA ARG A 335 -3.22 19.97 -15.50
C ARG A 335 -3.60 20.49 -16.87
N VAL A 336 -4.88 20.81 -17.08
CA VAL A 336 -5.43 21.29 -18.35
C VAL A 336 -6.43 22.39 -18.10
N GLY A 337 -6.35 23.50 -18.85
CA GLY A 337 -7.24 24.65 -18.69
C GLY A 337 -7.23 25.28 -17.29
N GLY A 338 -6.13 25.12 -16.56
CA GLY A 338 -6.01 25.54 -15.16
C GLY A 338 -6.66 24.60 -14.15
N ILE A 339 -7.25 23.49 -14.59
CA ILE A 339 -7.82 22.45 -13.72
C ILE A 339 -6.76 21.38 -13.48
N THR A 340 -6.51 21.05 -12.22
CA THR A 340 -5.60 19.96 -11.81
C THR A 340 -6.41 18.72 -11.47
N VAL A 341 -5.99 17.56 -11.98
CA VAL A 341 -6.62 16.25 -11.70
C VAL A 341 -5.65 15.39 -10.91
N ILE A 342 -6.09 14.94 -9.74
CA ILE A 342 -5.32 14.12 -8.81
C ILE A 342 -6.07 12.81 -8.56
N ASP A 343 -5.34 11.68 -8.57
CA ASP A 343 -5.82 10.35 -8.20
C ASP A 343 -5.20 9.94 -6.87
N ASP A 344 -6.04 9.43 -5.96
CA ASP A 344 -5.61 8.93 -4.65
C ASP A 344 -6.37 7.65 -4.28
N TYR A 345 -5.67 6.69 -3.75
CA TYR A 345 -6.22 5.40 -3.32
C TYR A 345 -7.01 5.50 -2.00
N ALA A 346 -7.12 6.69 -1.40
CA ALA A 346 -7.78 6.93 -0.12
C ALA A 346 -9.21 6.37 -0.12
N HIS A 347 -9.48 5.46 0.80
CA HIS A 347 -10.73 4.73 0.92
C HIS A 347 -11.17 4.51 2.38
N HIS A 348 -10.43 5.08 3.33
CA HIS A 348 -10.77 5.18 4.75
C HIS A 348 -10.96 6.66 5.14
N PRO A 349 -11.83 7.01 6.10
CA PRO A 349 -12.06 8.42 6.50
C PRO A 349 -10.79 9.17 6.88
N THR A 350 -9.88 8.51 7.59
CA THR A 350 -8.56 9.05 7.97
C THR A 350 -7.72 9.41 6.75
N GLU A 351 -7.68 8.53 5.74
CA GLU A 351 -6.95 8.77 4.48
C GLU A 351 -7.55 9.94 3.70
N ILE A 352 -8.89 9.98 3.55
CA ILE A 352 -9.60 11.08 2.86
C ILE A 352 -9.31 12.42 3.55
N THR A 353 -9.35 12.45 4.88
CA THR A 353 -9.02 13.65 5.66
C THR A 353 -7.58 14.10 5.38
N ALA A 354 -6.64 13.17 5.39
CA ALA A 354 -5.23 13.45 5.13
C ALA A 354 -4.99 13.94 3.69
N THR A 355 -5.66 13.33 2.69
CA THR A 355 -5.56 13.71 1.27
C THR A 355 -6.12 15.11 1.03
N ILE A 356 -7.31 15.44 1.58
CA ILE A 356 -7.89 16.79 1.46
C ILE A 356 -7.02 17.82 2.18
N ALA A 357 -6.49 17.51 3.37
CA ALA A 357 -5.59 18.42 4.07
C ALA A 357 -4.28 18.65 3.31
N ALA A 358 -3.70 17.62 2.70
CA ALA A 358 -2.53 17.73 1.83
C ALA A 358 -2.82 18.62 0.62
N ALA A 359 -3.98 18.44 -0.02
CA ALA A 359 -4.41 19.27 -1.14
C ALA A 359 -4.60 20.74 -0.75
N ARG A 360 -5.17 21.02 0.43
CA ARG A 360 -5.30 22.39 0.95
C ARG A 360 -3.94 23.07 1.12
N GLY A 361 -2.94 22.34 1.65
CA GLY A 361 -1.59 22.87 1.79
C GLY A 361 -0.86 23.04 0.45
N ALA A 362 -1.01 22.08 -0.46
CA ALA A 362 -0.34 22.11 -1.77
C ALA A 362 -0.94 23.14 -2.75
N PHE A 363 -2.24 23.40 -2.65
CA PHE A 363 -3.01 24.26 -3.55
C PHE A 363 -3.76 25.36 -2.76
N GLU A 364 -3.01 26.14 -2.01
CA GLU A 364 -3.57 27.23 -1.20
C GLU A 364 -4.41 28.19 -2.06
N GLY A 365 -5.61 28.54 -1.61
CA GLY A 365 -6.54 29.43 -2.32
C GLY A 365 -7.30 28.78 -3.49
N HIS A 366 -7.01 27.54 -3.85
CA HIS A 366 -7.73 26.83 -4.91
C HIS A 366 -9.01 26.16 -4.38
N ARG A 367 -10.02 26.05 -5.25
CA ARG A 367 -11.24 25.30 -4.94
C ARG A 367 -10.97 23.80 -5.08
N LEU A 368 -11.23 23.03 -4.02
CA LEU A 368 -11.07 21.57 -3.99
C LEU A 368 -12.40 20.89 -4.25
N ILE A 369 -12.43 20.03 -5.27
CA ILE A 369 -13.57 19.20 -5.63
C ILE A 369 -13.20 17.75 -5.30
N ALA A 370 -13.84 17.18 -4.29
CA ALA A 370 -13.63 15.79 -3.89
C ALA A 370 -14.57 14.88 -4.69
N ILE A 371 -14.05 13.85 -5.32
CA ILE A 371 -14.81 12.82 -6.02
C ILE A 371 -14.45 11.49 -5.37
N PHE A 372 -15.40 10.89 -4.65
CA PHE A 372 -15.13 9.72 -3.82
C PHE A 372 -15.95 8.51 -4.26
N GLN A 373 -15.28 7.38 -4.47
CA GLN A 373 -15.90 6.08 -4.67
C GLN A 373 -15.76 5.26 -3.37
N PRO A 374 -16.87 5.04 -2.64
CA PRO A 374 -16.85 4.18 -1.46
C PRO A 374 -16.44 2.75 -1.85
N HIS A 375 -15.64 2.11 -1.01
CA HIS A 375 -15.16 0.75 -1.21
C HIS A 375 -15.69 -0.15 -0.10
N LEU A 376 -16.39 -1.24 -0.45
CA LEU A 376 -17.09 -2.19 0.41
C LEU A 376 -18.39 -1.63 1.04
N PHE A 377 -19.44 -2.44 1.04
CA PHE A 377 -20.71 -2.11 1.68
C PHE A 377 -20.57 -2.04 3.21
N SER A 378 -19.84 -2.99 3.81
CA SER A 378 -19.60 -3.02 5.24
C SER A 378 -18.91 -1.73 5.71
N ARG A 379 -17.83 -1.31 5.06
CA ARG A 379 -17.10 -0.09 5.39
C ARG A 379 -17.96 1.16 5.20
N THR A 380 -18.76 1.21 4.15
CA THR A 380 -19.70 2.33 3.91
C THR A 380 -20.73 2.43 5.03
N ARG A 381 -21.31 1.31 5.48
CA ARG A 381 -22.25 1.26 6.60
C ARG A 381 -21.60 1.77 7.89
N ASP A 382 -20.42 1.27 8.19
CA ASP A 382 -19.77 1.47 9.50
C ASP A 382 -19.18 2.88 9.64
N PHE A 383 -18.78 3.53 8.54
CA PHE A 383 -18.07 4.83 8.53
C PHE A 383 -18.80 5.93 7.75
N ALA A 384 -20.10 5.79 7.45
CA ALA A 384 -20.85 6.79 6.64
C ALA A 384 -20.71 8.23 7.18
N ASN A 385 -20.83 8.43 8.49
CA ASN A 385 -20.72 9.74 9.14
C ASN A 385 -19.30 10.31 9.08
N GLU A 386 -18.29 9.45 9.26
CA GLU A 386 -16.89 9.80 9.20
C GLU A 386 -16.49 10.21 7.79
N PHE A 387 -16.94 9.47 6.77
CA PHE A 387 -16.77 9.84 5.36
C PHE A 387 -17.39 11.20 5.05
N GLY A 388 -18.62 11.42 5.49
CA GLY A 388 -19.28 12.70 5.29
C GLY A 388 -18.54 13.86 5.95
N ARG A 389 -18.03 13.69 7.16
CA ARG A 389 -17.21 14.70 7.85
C ARG A 389 -15.91 14.98 7.10
N ALA A 390 -15.21 13.94 6.64
CA ALA A 390 -13.97 14.07 5.88
C ALA A 390 -14.20 14.83 4.56
N LEU A 391 -15.19 14.40 3.76
CA LEU A 391 -15.53 15.03 2.48
C LEU A 391 -16.03 16.48 2.63
N ASN A 392 -16.65 16.80 3.77
CA ASN A 392 -17.11 18.15 4.07
C ASN A 392 -15.97 19.18 4.20
N ALA A 393 -14.71 18.77 4.29
CA ALA A 393 -13.54 19.65 4.26
C ALA A 393 -13.19 20.17 2.84
N ALA A 394 -13.70 19.55 1.77
CA ALA A 394 -13.60 20.06 0.40
C ALA A 394 -14.62 21.18 0.13
N ASP A 395 -14.50 21.96 -0.95
CA ASP A 395 -15.44 23.01 -1.32
C ASP A 395 -16.71 22.44 -1.96
N ALA A 396 -16.60 21.32 -2.67
CA ALA A 396 -17.69 20.50 -3.17
C ALA A 396 -17.27 19.02 -3.15
N ALA A 397 -18.24 18.12 -3.03
CA ALA A 397 -17.97 16.71 -3.06
C ALA A 397 -19.02 15.94 -3.89
N TRP A 398 -18.54 14.88 -4.55
CA TRP A 398 -19.35 13.91 -5.26
C TRP A 398 -19.04 12.52 -4.68
N VAL A 399 -20.09 11.72 -4.45
CA VAL A 399 -19.96 10.33 -4.00
C VAL A 399 -20.60 9.46 -5.06
N THR A 400 -19.87 8.48 -5.58
CA THR A 400 -20.35 7.53 -6.58
C THR A 400 -21.02 6.32 -5.94
N SER A 401 -21.53 5.41 -6.76
CA SER A 401 -21.95 4.09 -6.30
C SER A 401 -20.80 3.35 -5.59
N ILE A 402 -21.16 2.48 -4.63
CA ILE A 402 -20.19 1.69 -3.85
C ILE A 402 -19.51 0.68 -4.77
N TYR A 403 -18.18 0.63 -4.73
CA TYR A 403 -17.39 -0.45 -5.33
C TYR A 403 -17.43 -1.67 -4.42
N ALA A 404 -18.15 -2.70 -4.85
CA ALA A 404 -18.44 -3.87 -4.02
C ALA A 404 -17.21 -4.74 -3.74
N ALA A 405 -16.20 -4.73 -4.64
CA ALA A 405 -15.04 -5.63 -4.60
C ALA A 405 -15.51 -7.10 -4.43
N ARG A 406 -15.28 -7.67 -3.24
CA ARG A 406 -15.65 -9.05 -2.91
C ARG A 406 -16.95 -9.21 -2.14
N GLU A 407 -17.60 -8.12 -1.77
CA GLU A 407 -18.83 -8.15 -0.96
C GLU A 407 -20.08 -8.26 -1.82
N GLN A 408 -21.12 -8.90 -1.26
CA GLN A 408 -22.47 -8.81 -1.79
C GLN A 408 -23.14 -7.54 -1.27
N PRO A 409 -24.08 -6.95 -2.03
CA PRO A 409 -24.83 -5.81 -1.57
C PRO A 409 -25.54 -6.07 -0.23
N ILE A 410 -25.42 -5.12 0.70
CA ILE A 410 -26.10 -5.17 2.00
C ILE A 410 -27.40 -4.38 1.88
N PRO A 411 -28.58 -4.95 2.19
CA PRO A 411 -29.85 -4.23 2.12
C PRO A 411 -29.83 -2.91 2.92
N GLY A 412 -30.24 -1.81 2.26
CA GLY A 412 -30.28 -0.48 2.86
C GLY A 412 -28.94 0.26 2.92
N VAL A 413 -27.84 -0.35 2.44
CA VAL A 413 -26.52 0.30 2.38
C VAL A 413 -26.27 0.81 0.96
N THR A 414 -26.29 2.11 0.81
CA THR A 414 -25.98 2.84 -0.44
C THR A 414 -25.07 4.03 -0.13
N SER A 415 -24.52 4.64 -1.16
CA SER A 415 -23.73 5.87 -1.05
C SER A 415 -24.51 7.05 -0.45
N GLU A 416 -25.86 7.00 -0.49
CA GLU A 416 -26.71 8.01 0.16
C GLU A 416 -26.49 8.11 1.69
N LEU A 417 -26.03 7.05 2.34
CA LEU A 417 -25.69 7.11 3.77
C LEU A 417 -24.63 8.18 4.03
N ILE A 418 -23.69 8.36 3.10
CA ILE A 418 -22.66 9.38 3.18
C ILE A 418 -23.22 10.75 2.81
N THR A 419 -23.96 10.85 1.69
CA THR A 419 -24.41 12.14 1.16
C THR A 419 -25.45 12.83 2.06
N LYS A 420 -26.22 12.06 2.83
CA LYS A 420 -27.16 12.59 3.83
C LYS A 420 -26.49 13.32 4.99
N THR A 421 -25.19 13.14 5.19
CA THR A 421 -24.45 13.75 6.32
C THR A 421 -24.11 15.22 6.09
N ALA A 422 -24.06 15.71 4.84
CA ALA A 422 -23.75 17.10 4.54
C ALA A 422 -24.35 17.56 3.21
N PRO A 423 -25.02 18.74 3.15
CA PRO A 423 -25.77 19.19 1.98
C PRO A 423 -24.92 19.53 0.75
N LYS A 424 -23.61 19.72 0.89
CA LYS A 424 -22.71 19.97 -0.24
C LYS A 424 -22.15 18.72 -0.91
N ILE A 425 -22.45 17.53 -0.35
CA ILE A 425 -22.08 16.24 -0.92
C ILE A 425 -23.18 15.80 -1.86
N ARG A 426 -22.86 15.59 -3.13
CA ARG A 426 -23.80 15.15 -4.17
C ARG A 426 -23.66 13.65 -4.39
N ASN A 427 -24.80 12.96 -4.52
CA ASN A 427 -24.82 11.56 -4.94
C ASN A 427 -24.73 11.45 -6.45
N TYR A 428 -23.98 10.47 -6.95
CA TYR A 428 -23.90 10.12 -8.35
C TYR A 428 -24.12 8.61 -8.53
N GLU A 429 -25.23 8.24 -9.14
CA GLU A 429 -25.63 6.84 -9.35
C GLU A 429 -25.49 6.39 -10.83
N GLY A 430 -24.97 7.26 -11.69
CA GLY A 430 -24.74 6.95 -13.09
C GLY A 430 -23.55 6.04 -13.33
N ASP A 431 -23.31 5.70 -14.59
CA ASP A 431 -22.11 4.97 -14.99
C ASP A 431 -20.84 5.80 -14.70
N LEU A 432 -19.85 5.16 -14.11
CA LEU A 432 -18.58 5.80 -13.80
C LEU A 432 -17.88 6.38 -15.05
N ALA A 433 -18.08 5.76 -16.22
CA ALA A 433 -17.57 6.26 -17.49
C ALA A 433 -18.19 7.63 -17.88
N GLU A 434 -19.41 7.94 -17.43
CA GLU A 434 -20.10 9.20 -17.70
C GLU A 434 -19.85 10.27 -16.62
N LEU A 435 -19.25 9.90 -15.50
CA LEU A 435 -19.02 10.80 -14.37
C LEU A 435 -18.24 12.06 -14.80
N ALA A 436 -17.22 11.90 -15.62
CA ALA A 436 -16.43 13.01 -16.12
C ALA A 436 -17.26 14.05 -16.88
N GLN A 437 -18.22 13.60 -17.70
CA GLN A 437 -19.15 14.50 -18.44
C GLN A 437 -20.08 15.25 -17.49
N THR A 438 -20.51 14.59 -16.42
CA THR A 438 -21.41 15.17 -15.41
C THR A 438 -20.73 16.26 -14.58
N ILE A 439 -19.46 16.06 -14.18
CA ILE A 439 -18.74 17.03 -13.33
C ILE A 439 -18.15 18.19 -14.14
N ARG A 440 -17.68 17.94 -15.38
CA ARG A 440 -16.98 18.93 -16.21
C ARG A 440 -17.67 20.28 -16.30
N PRO A 441 -19.00 20.41 -16.53
CA PRO A 441 -19.67 21.71 -16.64
C PRO A 441 -19.63 22.56 -15.36
N SER A 442 -19.36 21.93 -14.19
CA SER A 442 -19.29 22.62 -12.90
C SER A 442 -17.88 23.12 -12.57
N LEU A 443 -16.86 22.72 -13.36
CA LEU A 443 -15.46 23.03 -13.13
C LEU A 443 -15.06 24.39 -13.69
N LYS A 444 -14.08 25.02 -13.06
CA LYS A 444 -13.52 26.33 -13.42
C LYS A 444 -12.00 26.25 -13.39
N SER A 445 -11.36 27.16 -14.13
CA SER A 445 -9.91 27.36 -14.02
C SER A 445 -9.53 27.66 -12.56
N GLY A 446 -8.52 26.99 -12.06
CA GLY A 446 -8.10 27.01 -10.65
C GLY A 446 -8.67 25.88 -9.78
N ASP A 447 -9.56 25.03 -10.31
CA ASP A 447 -10.07 23.90 -9.54
C ASP A 447 -9.04 22.78 -9.43
N VAL A 448 -9.06 22.09 -8.28
CA VAL A 448 -8.33 20.86 -8.03
C VAL A 448 -9.33 19.73 -7.80
N CYS A 449 -9.35 18.76 -8.70
CA CYS A 449 -10.23 17.60 -8.65
C CYS A 449 -9.48 16.42 -8.01
N LEU A 450 -9.96 15.98 -6.84
CA LEU A 450 -9.39 14.87 -6.07
C LEU A 450 -10.27 13.63 -6.28
N PHE A 451 -9.82 12.68 -7.10
CA PHE A 451 -10.47 11.39 -7.26
C PHE A 451 -9.92 10.44 -6.22
N MET A 452 -10.79 9.94 -5.34
CA MET A 452 -10.39 9.12 -4.19
C MET A 452 -11.16 7.80 -4.15
N GLY A 453 -10.44 6.69 -3.95
CA GLY A 453 -11.06 5.37 -3.79
C GLY A 453 -10.13 4.22 -4.19
N ALA A 454 -10.37 3.03 -3.61
CA ALA A 454 -9.59 1.83 -3.88
C ALA A 454 -10.12 0.99 -5.07
N GLY A 455 -11.26 1.39 -5.65
CA GLY A 455 -11.84 0.77 -6.84
C GLY A 455 -11.25 1.34 -8.13
N ASN A 456 -12.11 1.52 -9.12
CA ASN A 456 -11.75 1.98 -10.47
C ASN A 456 -12.04 3.48 -10.71
N ILE A 457 -12.09 4.29 -9.67
CA ILE A 457 -12.32 5.74 -9.78
C ILE A 457 -11.25 6.48 -10.60
N ASP A 458 -10.04 5.93 -10.68
CA ASP A 458 -8.96 6.44 -11.51
C ASP A 458 -9.29 6.43 -13.01
N GLU A 459 -10.17 5.55 -13.48
CA GLU A 459 -10.67 5.56 -14.87
C GLU A 459 -11.45 6.85 -15.15
N ALA A 460 -12.31 7.28 -14.21
CA ALA A 460 -13.03 8.54 -14.33
C ALA A 460 -12.11 9.78 -14.25
N ALA A 461 -11.05 9.71 -13.43
CA ALA A 461 -10.03 10.76 -13.37
C ALA A 461 -9.31 10.93 -14.72
N ARG A 462 -8.91 9.81 -15.34
CA ARG A 462 -8.27 9.81 -16.67
C ARG A 462 -9.23 10.26 -17.75
N ALA A 463 -10.50 9.83 -17.70
CA ALA A 463 -11.55 10.29 -18.63
C ALA A 463 -11.77 11.80 -18.54
N LEU A 464 -11.79 12.37 -17.32
CA LEU A 464 -11.89 13.82 -17.16
C LEU A 464 -10.68 14.53 -17.79
N LEU A 465 -9.48 14.04 -17.54
CA LEU A 465 -8.27 14.64 -18.11
C LEU A 465 -8.28 14.62 -19.66
N ALA A 466 -8.68 13.48 -20.25
CA ALA A 466 -8.84 13.33 -21.71
C ALA A 466 -9.85 14.33 -22.27
N GLN A 467 -11.04 14.44 -21.64
CA GLN A 467 -12.06 15.41 -22.06
C GLN A 467 -11.61 16.87 -21.93
N LEU A 468 -10.82 17.19 -20.91
CA LEU A 468 -10.26 18.55 -20.75
C LEU A 468 -9.24 18.87 -21.85
N LYS A 469 -8.48 17.88 -22.34
CA LYS A 469 -7.59 17.99 -23.49
C LYS A 469 -8.31 18.08 -24.84
N GLY A 470 -9.60 17.76 -24.87
CA GLY A 470 -10.36 17.67 -26.11
C GLY A 470 -10.20 16.33 -26.85
N GLU A 471 -9.63 15.32 -26.20
CA GLU A 471 -9.57 13.94 -26.67
C GLU A 471 -10.96 13.29 -26.49
N ARG A 472 -11.46 12.56 -27.52
CA ARG A 472 -12.77 11.89 -27.49
C ARG A 472 -12.64 10.45 -26.99
#